data_a260332068d9ba073b3734c28279c3cf
#
_entry.id   a260332068d9ba073b3734c28279c3cf
#
_cell.length_a   1.000
_cell.length_b   1.000
_cell.length_c   1.000
_cell.angle_alpha   90.00
_cell.angle_beta   90.00
_cell.angle_gamma   90.00
#
_symmetry.space_group_name_H-M   'P 1'
#
loop_
_entity.id
_entity.type
_entity.pdbx_description
1 polymer ?
#
loop_
_entity_poly.entity_id
_entity_poly.type
_entity_poly.pdbx_seq_one_letter_code
_entity_poly.pdbx_strand_id
1 'polypeptide(L)'
;MYKEAMRAAWSEINVTNLDFNIKSIKEKVGPGRKITGVLKADAYGHGAVRVATVLRANGIESYGVATLSEGVRLRKAGFLLEEIIILYPNPEPYADVIVENRLSPVVCDFKNAEAISKAAQKQGIIIKGYVSIDTGMGRLGYNPDDSASIEDIK
;
A
#
# COMPACT_ATOMS: atom_id res chain seq x y z
N MET A 1 -12.49 3.64 -27.49
CA MET A 1 -13.95 3.44 -27.64
C MET A 1 -14.32 2.07 -28.21
N TYR A 2 -13.70 1.58 -29.29
CA TYR A 2 -14.07 0.27 -29.89
C TYR A 2 -13.74 -0.99 -29.05
N LYS A 3 -12.72 -0.96 -28.19
CA LYS A 3 -12.38 -2.13 -27.36
C LYS A 3 -13.36 -2.41 -26.22
N GLU A 4 -14.07 -1.41 -25.74
CA GLU A 4 -15.07 -1.57 -24.68
C GLU A 4 -16.39 -2.11 -25.23
N ALA A 5 -16.76 -1.72 -26.44
CA ALA A 5 -17.99 -2.21 -27.11
C ALA A 5 -17.96 -3.71 -27.44
N MET A 6 -16.80 -4.36 -27.39
CA MET A 6 -16.65 -5.79 -27.71
C MET A 6 -16.71 -6.71 -26.48
N ARG A 7 -16.89 -6.18 -25.26
CA ARG A 7 -17.00 -7.00 -24.05
C ARG A 7 -18.47 -7.35 -23.78
N ALA A 8 -18.72 -8.62 -23.54
CA ALA A 8 -20.05 -9.10 -23.18
C ALA A 8 -20.51 -8.71 -21.77
N ALA A 9 -19.56 -8.29 -20.91
CA ALA A 9 -19.80 -7.84 -19.55
C ALA A 9 -18.81 -6.76 -19.15
N TRP A 10 -19.24 -5.82 -18.30
CA TRP A 10 -18.42 -4.78 -17.69
C TRP A 10 -18.91 -4.48 -16.28
N SER A 11 -18.06 -3.87 -15.47
CA SER A 11 -18.42 -3.36 -14.14
C SER A 11 -18.62 -1.86 -14.21
N GLU A 12 -19.76 -1.37 -13.72
CA GLU A 12 -20.00 0.07 -13.53
C GLU A 12 -19.71 0.45 -12.09
N ILE A 13 -18.79 1.40 -11.89
CA ILE A 13 -18.43 1.90 -10.57
C ILE A 13 -19.04 3.29 -10.36
N ASN A 14 -20.00 3.37 -9.45
CA ASN A 14 -20.63 4.63 -9.09
C ASN A 14 -19.75 5.44 -8.15
N VAL A 15 -19.10 6.46 -8.70
CA VAL A 15 -18.14 7.32 -7.97
C VAL A 15 -18.84 8.15 -6.90
N THR A 16 -20.09 8.54 -7.08
CA THR A 16 -20.87 9.29 -6.08
C THR A 16 -21.15 8.43 -4.84
N ASN A 17 -21.50 7.15 -5.04
CA ASN A 17 -21.70 6.23 -3.94
C ASN A 17 -20.38 5.93 -3.21
N LEU A 18 -19.27 5.83 -3.95
CA LEU A 18 -17.95 5.67 -3.36
C LEU A 18 -17.58 6.87 -2.47
N ASP A 19 -17.78 8.09 -2.97
CA ASP A 19 -17.57 9.33 -2.23
C ASP A 19 -18.43 9.39 -0.95
N PHE A 20 -19.71 9.06 -1.07
CA PHE A 20 -20.63 8.98 0.06
C PHE A 20 -20.13 7.96 1.13
N ASN A 21 -19.74 6.78 0.70
CA ASN A 21 -19.23 5.74 1.60
C ASN A 21 -17.96 6.22 2.33
N ILE A 22 -17.03 6.87 1.63
CA ILE A 22 -15.81 7.42 2.23
C ILE A 22 -16.14 8.45 3.30
N LYS A 23 -17.06 9.38 3.01
CA LYS A 23 -17.51 10.40 3.96
C LYS A 23 -18.14 9.77 5.21
N SER A 24 -19.01 8.78 5.02
CA SER A 24 -19.64 8.04 6.12
C SER A 24 -18.63 7.31 7.00
N ILE A 25 -17.59 6.69 6.39
CA ILE A 25 -16.51 6.04 7.14
C ILE A 25 -15.72 7.09 7.93
N LYS A 26 -15.37 8.23 7.33
CA LYS A 26 -14.62 9.31 8.00
C LYS A 26 -15.39 9.83 9.22
N GLU A 27 -16.70 10.02 9.08
CA GLU A 27 -17.57 10.45 10.17
C GLU A 27 -17.55 9.45 11.34
N LYS A 28 -17.71 8.16 11.05
CA LYS A 28 -17.67 7.09 12.07
C LYS A 28 -16.31 6.94 12.75
N VAL A 29 -15.23 7.07 11.99
CA VAL A 29 -13.86 6.97 12.51
C VAL A 29 -13.53 8.18 13.40
N GLY A 30 -14.11 9.33 13.11
CA GLY A 30 -13.93 10.57 13.84
C GLY A 30 -12.61 11.28 13.55
N PRO A 31 -12.42 12.48 14.09
CA PRO A 31 -11.22 13.30 13.87
C PRO A 31 -9.98 12.68 14.52
N GLY A 32 -8.82 13.06 14.02
CA GLY A 32 -7.51 12.67 14.57
C GLY A 32 -7.05 11.24 14.24
N ARG A 33 -7.80 10.50 13.44
CA ARG A 33 -7.44 9.15 13.00
C ARG A 33 -7.08 9.14 11.52
N LYS A 34 -5.99 8.44 11.19
CA LYS A 34 -5.56 8.25 9.82
C LYS A 34 -6.29 7.05 9.20
N ILE A 35 -6.77 7.22 7.98
CA ILE A 35 -7.41 6.16 7.20
C ILE A 35 -6.47 5.77 6.07
N THR A 36 -6.26 4.47 5.87
CA THR A 36 -5.54 3.94 4.72
C THR A 36 -6.51 3.24 3.78
N GLY A 37 -6.62 3.72 2.54
CA GLY A 37 -7.43 3.08 1.51
C GLY A 37 -6.73 1.87 0.91
N VAL A 38 -7.32 0.68 1.02
CA VAL A 38 -6.75 -0.55 0.45
C VAL A 38 -7.11 -0.66 -1.02
N LEU A 39 -6.09 -0.57 -1.90
CA LEU A 39 -6.22 -0.49 -3.36
C LEU A 39 -5.66 -1.71 -4.10
N LYS A 40 -5.24 -2.75 -3.37
CA LYS A 40 -4.72 -3.99 -3.96
C LYS A 40 -5.70 -4.64 -4.93
N ALA A 41 -5.20 -5.45 -5.86
CA ALA A 41 -5.98 -6.11 -6.90
C ALA A 41 -6.85 -5.13 -7.73
N ASP A 42 -6.23 -4.01 -8.13
CA ASP A 42 -6.88 -2.89 -8.84
C ASP A 42 -8.12 -2.35 -8.09
N ALA A 43 -7.97 -2.13 -6.76
CA ALA A 43 -9.07 -1.80 -5.84
C ALA A 43 -10.21 -2.83 -5.91
N TYR A 44 -9.84 -4.11 -5.88
CA TYR A 44 -10.79 -5.24 -6.02
C TYR A 44 -11.67 -5.13 -7.29
N GLY A 45 -11.06 -4.69 -8.39
CA GLY A 45 -11.73 -4.51 -9.68
C GLY A 45 -12.44 -3.17 -9.88
N HIS A 46 -12.36 -2.25 -8.90
CA HIS A 46 -12.97 -0.92 -9.00
C HIS A 46 -12.09 0.10 -9.75
N GLY A 47 -10.85 -0.26 -10.09
CA GLY A 47 -9.90 0.63 -10.73
C GLY A 47 -9.11 1.46 -9.71
N ALA A 48 -7.91 0.99 -9.31
CA ALA A 48 -7.12 1.58 -8.23
C ALA A 48 -6.85 3.08 -8.39
N VAL A 49 -6.49 3.53 -9.60
CA VAL A 49 -6.22 4.95 -9.89
C VAL A 49 -7.49 5.81 -9.70
N ARG A 50 -8.65 5.33 -10.14
CA ARG A 50 -9.92 6.06 -9.99
C ARG A 50 -10.32 6.14 -8.51
N VAL A 51 -10.24 5.01 -7.78
CA VAL A 51 -10.56 4.97 -6.34
C VAL A 51 -9.58 5.86 -5.56
N ALA A 52 -8.28 5.80 -5.84
CA ALA A 52 -7.28 6.67 -5.22
C ALA A 52 -7.58 8.16 -5.44
N THR A 53 -8.07 8.53 -6.63
CA THR A 53 -8.47 9.92 -6.92
C THR A 53 -9.62 10.38 -6.01
N VAL A 54 -10.62 9.53 -5.79
CA VAL A 54 -11.75 9.85 -4.89
C VAL A 54 -11.29 9.90 -3.42
N LEU A 55 -10.42 8.99 -3.01
CA LEU A 55 -9.82 8.99 -1.67
C LEU A 55 -9.05 10.29 -1.42
N ARG A 56 -8.17 10.69 -2.34
CA ARG A 56 -7.40 11.94 -2.26
C ARG A 56 -8.31 13.17 -2.17
N ALA A 57 -9.38 13.22 -2.97
CA ALA A 57 -10.35 14.32 -2.93
C ALA A 57 -11.06 14.42 -1.56
N ASN A 58 -11.10 13.33 -0.80
CA ASN A 58 -11.63 13.28 0.56
C ASN A 58 -10.53 13.41 1.66
N GLY A 59 -9.31 13.79 1.29
CA GLY A 59 -8.20 13.96 2.22
C GLY A 59 -7.64 12.65 2.79
N ILE A 60 -7.83 11.52 2.08
CA ILE A 60 -7.18 10.24 2.41
C ILE A 60 -5.96 10.10 1.50
N GLU A 61 -4.78 10.21 2.11
CA GLU A 61 -3.49 10.27 1.44
C GLU A 61 -2.59 9.07 1.79
N SER A 62 -3.19 7.97 2.24
CA SER A 62 -2.48 6.73 2.54
C SER A 62 -3.18 5.57 1.83
N TYR A 63 -2.41 4.77 1.08
CA TYR A 63 -2.93 3.68 0.27
C TYR A 63 -2.20 2.39 0.55
N GLY A 64 -2.93 1.27 0.61
CA GLY A 64 -2.37 -0.07 0.75
C GLY A 64 -2.49 -0.87 -0.54
N VAL A 65 -1.38 -1.37 -1.05
CA VAL A 65 -1.29 -2.24 -2.23
C VAL A 65 -0.68 -3.59 -1.85
N ALA A 66 -0.92 -4.62 -2.65
CA ALA A 66 -0.33 -5.93 -2.40
C ALA A 66 1.07 -6.07 -3.01
N THR A 67 1.29 -5.50 -4.19
CA THR A 67 2.50 -5.72 -4.96
C THR A 67 3.25 -4.43 -5.26
N LEU A 68 4.56 -4.58 -5.50
CA LEU A 68 5.42 -3.48 -5.94
C LEU A 68 4.90 -2.82 -7.23
N SER A 69 4.45 -3.62 -8.20
CA SER A 69 3.93 -3.12 -9.47
C SER A 69 2.67 -2.26 -9.31
N GLU A 70 1.79 -2.60 -8.38
CA GLU A 70 0.62 -1.78 -8.05
C GLU A 70 1.04 -0.42 -7.46
N GLY A 71 2.02 -0.42 -6.56
CA GLY A 71 2.58 0.81 -5.99
C GLY A 71 3.22 1.72 -7.03
N VAL A 72 4.06 1.14 -7.90
CA VAL A 72 4.68 1.85 -9.03
C VAL A 72 3.64 2.40 -10.00
N ARG A 73 2.56 1.65 -10.26
CA ARG A 73 1.44 2.12 -11.10
C ARG A 73 0.78 3.37 -10.52
N LEU A 74 0.55 3.42 -9.21
CA LEU A 74 0.01 4.61 -8.55
C LEU A 74 0.96 5.79 -8.65
N ARG A 75 2.27 5.60 -8.43
CA ARG A 75 3.29 6.66 -8.62
C ARG A 75 3.27 7.22 -10.05
N LYS A 76 3.24 6.34 -11.06
CA LYS A 76 3.14 6.74 -12.47
C LYS A 76 1.82 7.45 -12.82
N ALA A 77 0.76 7.20 -12.06
CA ALA A 77 -0.52 7.88 -12.20
C ALA A 77 -0.57 9.26 -11.48
N GLY A 78 0.54 9.71 -10.88
CA GLY A 78 0.66 11.05 -10.28
C GLY A 78 0.33 11.12 -8.79
N PHE A 79 0.30 10.00 -8.09
CA PHE A 79 0.20 9.97 -6.62
C PHE A 79 1.60 10.04 -6.02
N LEU A 80 2.21 11.23 -6.00
CA LEU A 80 3.62 11.42 -5.68
C LEU A 80 3.86 11.69 -4.19
N LEU A 81 2.91 12.32 -3.51
CA LEU A 81 3.04 12.76 -2.11
C LEU A 81 2.37 11.81 -1.12
N GLU A 82 1.42 11.02 -1.60
CA GLU A 82 0.67 10.09 -0.78
C GLU A 82 1.57 8.92 -0.31
N GLU A 83 1.29 8.44 0.89
CA GLU A 83 1.93 7.23 1.39
C GLU A 83 1.37 6.01 0.67
N ILE A 84 2.24 5.22 0.04
CA ILE A 84 1.85 3.96 -0.60
C ILE A 84 2.54 2.82 0.14
N ILE A 85 1.75 2.04 0.85
CA ILE A 85 2.20 0.92 1.69
C ILE A 85 2.10 -0.37 0.88
N ILE A 86 3.20 -1.10 0.75
CA ILE A 86 3.19 -2.44 0.17
C ILE A 86 2.92 -3.43 1.30
N LEU A 87 1.73 -4.04 1.29
CA LEU A 87 1.20 -4.87 2.39
C LEU A 87 1.83 -6.27 2.49
N TYR A 88 2.66 -6.67 1.53
CA TYR A 88 3.38 -7.93 1.52
C TYR A 88 4.88 -7.69 1.38
N PRO A 89 5.71 -8.54 1.99
CA PRO A 89 7.16 -8.43 1.84
C PRO A 89 7.56 -8.64 0.38
N ASN A 90 8.60 -7.93 -0.02
CA ASN A 90 9.13 -8.02 -1.37
C ASN A 90 10.51 -8.69 -1.34
N PRO A 91 10.86 -9.51 -2.33
CA PRO A 91 12.20 -10.07 -2.44
C PRO A 91 13.30 -9.00 -2.44
N GLU A 92 14.41 -9.28 -1.81
CA GLU A 92 15.57 -8.38 -1.65
C GLU A 92 16.02 -7.68 -2.96
N PRO A 93 16.05 -8.35 -4.15
CA PRO A 93 16.47 -7.69 -5.39
C PRO A 93 15.61 -6.49 -5.81
N TYR A 94 14.42 -6.32 -5.22
CA TYR A 94 13.53 -5.19 -5.53
C TYR A 94 13.69 -4.00 -4.59
N ALA A 95 14.63 -4.03 -3.65
CA ALA A 95 14.85 -2.95 -2.68
C ALA A 95 15.12 -1.60 -3.37
N ASP A 96 15.96 -1.56 -4.41
CA ASP A 96 16.22 -0.34 -5.17
C ASP A 96 14.94 0.26 -5.75
N VAL A 97 14.04 -0.57 -6.31
CA VAL A 97 12.77 -0.10 -6.91
C VAL A 97 11.81 0.45 -5.85
N ILE A 98 11.76 -0.16 -4.65
CA ILE A 98 10.97 0.33 -3.51
C ILE A 98 11.42 1.73 -3.15
N VAL A 99 12.72 1.92 -3.02
CA VAL A 99 13.37 3.17 -2.61
C VAL A 99 13.19 4.26 -3.67
N GLU A 100 13.49 3.97 -4.94
CA GLU A 100 13.32 4.89 -6.08
C GLU A 100 11.89 5.44 -6.19
N ASN A 101 10.90 4.59 -5.91
CA ASN A 101 9.49 4.98 -5.95
C ASN A 101 8.95 5.48 -4.61
N ARG A 102 9.80 5.62 -3.58
CA ARG A 102 9.42 6.08 -2.23
C ARG A 102 8.19 5.34 -1.70
N LEU A 103 8.16 4.02 -1.86
CA LEU A 103 7.10 3.17 -1.34
C LEU A 103 7.42 2.78 0.10
N SER A 104 6.39 2.61 0.93
CA SER A 104 6.53 2.17 2.33
C SER A 104 6.38 0.66 2.41
N PRO A 105 7.47 -0.11 2.55
CA PRO A 105 7.40 -1.57 2.61
C PRO A 105 6.91 -2.07 3.96
N VAL A 106 6.25 -3.22 3.94
CA VAL A 106 6.07 -4.05 5.13
C VAL A 106 7.25 -5.01 5.22
N VAL A 107 7.88 -5.05 6.40
CA VAL A 107 9.06 -5.85 6.73
C VAL A 107 8.63 -6.99 7.64
N CYS A 108 9.03 -8.22 7.29
CA CYS A 108 8.73 -9.44 8.03
C CYS A 108 9.98 -10.22 8.44
N ASP A 109 11.16 -9.77 8.01
CA ASP A 109 12.46 -10.37 8.36
C ASP A 109 13.58 -9.34 8.23
N PHE A 110 14.70 -9.62 8.93
CA PHE A 110 15.86 -8.73 8.98
C PHE A 110 16.55 -8.55 7.63
N LYS A 111 16.64 -9.60 6.79
CA LYS A 111 17.32 -9.53 5.50
C LYS A 111 16.62 -8.55 4.55
N ASN A 112 15.29 -8.58 4.55
CA ASN A 112 14.49 -7.64 3.77
C ASN A 112 14.70 -6.20 4.26
N ALA A 113 14.68 -5.99 5.58
CA ALA A 113 14.96 -4.68 6.20
C ALA A 113 16.35 -4.17 5.82
N GLU A 114 17.37 -5.03 5.93
CA GLU A 114 18.76 -4.69 5.59
C GLU A 114 18.93 -4.31 4.11
N ALA A 115 18.32 -5.08 3.20
CA ALA A 115 18.37 -4.79 1.76
C ALA A 115 17.76 -3.41 1.43
N ILE A 116 16.59 -3.10 2.01
CA ILE A 116 15.93 -1.80 1.84
C ILE A 116 16.78 -0.67 2.45
N SER A 117 17.35 -0.89 3.64
CA SER A 117 18.23 0.08 4.30
C SER A 117 19.46 0.39 3.44
N LYS A 118 20.15 -0.63 2.91
CA LYS A 118 21.30 -0.45 2.01
C LYS A 118 20.92 0.33 0.74
N ALA A 119 19.78 0.01 0.13
CA ALA A 119 19.29 0.74 -1.03
C ALA A 119 18.97 2.21 -0.72
N ALA A 120 18.36 2.48 0.42
CA ALA A 120 18.05 3.83 0.89
C ALA A 120 19.32 4.65 1.16
N GLN A 121 20.32 4.07 1.84
CA GLN A 121 21.62 4.69 2.08
C GLN A 121 22.34 5.03 0.76
N LYS A 122 22.36 4.10 -0.20
CA LYS A 122 22.97 4.31 -1.53
C LYS A 122 22.34 5.49 -2.27
N GLN A 123 21.05 5.72 -2.09
CA GLN A 123 20.30 6.83 -2.72
C GLN A 123 20.26 8.10 -1.84
N GLY A 124 20.80 8.07 -0.63
CA GLY A 124 20.83 9.22 0.29
C GLY A 124 19.46 9.65 0.78
N ILE A 125 18.49 8.73 0.89
CA ILE A 125 17.12 9.04 1.32
C ILE A 125 16.71 8.18 2.52
N ILE A 126 15.67 8.63 3.22
CA ILE A 126 15.03 7.88 4.32
C ILE A 126 13.74 7.29 3.80
N ILE A 127 13.55 6.00 4.02
CA ILE A 127 12.32 5.26 3.70
C ILE A 127 11.60 4.91 5.00
N LYS A 128 10.31 5.20 5.04
CA LYS A 128 9.42 4.72 6.09
C LYS A 128 8.98 3.30 5.76
N GLY A 129 9.13 2.38 6.70
CA GLY A 129 8.62 1.02 6.63
C GLY A 129 7.72 0.67 7.81
N TYR A 130 7.09 -0.49 7.73
CA TYR A 130 6.23 -1.04 8.77
C TYR A 130 6.72 -2.44 9.14
N VAL A 131 7.01 -2.66 10.41
CA VAL A 131 7.29 -4.01 10.93
C VAL A 131 5.96 -4.74 11.08
N SER A 132 5.84 -5.91 10.47
CA SER A 132 4.66 -6.75 10.59
C SER A 132 4.81 -7.69 11.77
N ILE A 133 3.83 -7.68 12.66
CA ILE A 133 3.74 -8.62 13.78
C ILE A 133 2.54 -9.55 13.52
N ASP A 134 2.76 -10.86 13.58
CA ASP A 134 1.66 -11.83 13.49
C ASP A 134 0.99 -11.99 14.85
N THR A 135 -0.19 -11.41 14.98
CA THR A 135 -1.00 -11.47 16.20
C THR A 135 -2.04 -12.59 16.17
N GLY A 136 -1.82 -13.63 15.36
CA GLY A 136 -2.65 -14.82 15.32
C GLY A 136 -3.30 -15.13 13.97
N MET A 137 -3.04 -14.34 12.92
CA MET A 137 -3.52 -14.64 11.57
C MET A 137 -2.73 -15.79 10.90
N GLY A 138 -1.47 -16.00 11.31
CA GLY A 138 -0.62 -17.12 10.84
C GLY A 138 -0.23 -17.00 9.37
N ARG A 139 -0.05 -15.80 8.84
CA ARG A 139 0.25 -15.61 7.42
C ARG A 139 1.62 -15.01 7.15
N LEU A 140 1.95 -13.91 7.80
CA LEU A 140 3.22 -13.21 7.69
C LEU A 140 3.42 -12.26 8.87
N GLY A 141 4.68 -11.93 9.13
CA GLY A 141 5.08 -11.07 10.25
C GLY A 141 5.91 -11.84 11.28
N TYR A 142 6.57 -11.09 12.13
CA TYR A 142 7.31 -11.64 13.26
C TYR A 142 6.36 -12.28 14.27
N ASN A 143 6.77 -13.43 14.79
CA ASN A 143 6.02 -14.10 15.86
C ASN A 143 6.36 -13.42 17.21
N PRO A 144 5.39 -12.86 17.93
CA PRO A 144 5.63 -12.19 19.20
C PRO A 144 6.08 -13.13 20.33
N ASP A 145 5.83 -14.44 20.18
CA ASP A 145 6.20 -15.45 21.17
C ASP A 145 7.58 -16.08 20.90
N ASP A 146 8.23 -15.69 19.78
CA ASP A 146 9.55 -16.19 19.41
C ASP A 146 10.64 -15.16 19.76
N SER A 147 11.58 -15.58 20.62
CA SER A 147 12.69 -14.71 21.06
C SER A 147 13.60 -14.26 19.92
N ALA A 148 13.80 -15.09 18.88
CA ALA A 148 14.59 -14.71 17.71
C ALA A 148 13.91 -13.59 16.92
N SER A 149 12.59 -13.66 16.74
CA SER A 149 11.79 -12.60 16.14
C SER A 149 11.90 -11.27 16.90
N ILE A 150 11.93 -11.32 18.23
CA ILE A 150 12.08 -10.13 19.08
C ILE A 150 13.46 -9.51 18.95
N GLU A 151 14.53 -10.32 18.88
CA GLU A 151 15.88 -9.83 18.67
C GLU A 151 16.06 -9.18 17.29
N ASP A 152 15.47 -9.74 16.26
CA ASP A 152 15.50 -9.16 14.89
C ASP A 152 14.87 -7.77 14.80
N ILE A 153 13.90 -7.47 15.68
CA ILE A 153 13.18 -6.18 15.68
C ILE A 153 13.95 -5.10 16.45
N LYS A 154 14.81 -5.47 17.40
CA LYS A 154 15.63 -4.54 18.19
C LYS A 154 16.75 -3.95 17.37
#